data_21781a6c36c61c8dedab64b2eb71d10e
#
_entry.id   21781a6c36c61c8dedab64b2eb71d10e
#
_cell.length_a   1.000
_cell.length_b   1.000
_cell.length_c   1.000
_cell.angle_alpha   90.00
_cell.angle_beta   90.00
_cell.angle_gamma   90.00
#
_symmetry.space_group_name_H-M   'P 1'
#
loop_
_entity.id
_entity.type
_entity.pdbx_description
1 polymer ?
#
loop_
_entity_poly.entity_id
_entity_poly.type
_entity_poly.pdbx_seq_one_letter_code
_entity_poly.pdbx_strand_id
1 'polypeptide(L)'
;FGSFLGDCCYCSHYVDGVLMQNGEEVCTLTGTYISEGDGHLNASLGLDHTPLSLVNGFIPEQLFGLKGYGEGGLTIKGSLTKPEVNGEVYLDSAYLYSVPYGVELRFDNDPVTITNSRLLFENFEMYSHNDKPLVAAGYVDFSDLDNMYADIKMKAENFLLIDSKE
;
A
#
# COMPACT_ATOMS: atom_id res chain seq x y z
N PHE A 1 30.68 7.65 0.87
CA PHE A 1 31.82 6.83 1.34
C PHE A 1 32.31 7.42 2.66
N GLY A 2 31.88 6.82 3.79
CA GLY A 2 32.34 7.19 5.10
C GLY A 2 33.76 6.71 5.35
N SER A 3 34.65 7.58 5.78
CA SER A 3 35.93 7.21 6.30
C SER A 3 35.77 6.54 7.67
N PHE A 4 36.27 5.35 7.82
CA PHE A 4 36.37 4.64 9.09
C PHE A 4 37.36 5.35 10.00
N LEU A 5 36.90 5.87 11.12
CA LEU A 5 37.72 6.13 12.28
C LEU A 5 36.92 5.90 13.57
N GLY A 6 37.23 4.82 14.28
CA GLY A 6 37.00 4.60 15.70
C GLY A 6 35.59 4.18 16.08
N ASP A 7 35.49 3.10 16.82
CA ASP A 7 34.38 2.58 17.64
C ASP A 7 33.03 3.35 17.50
N CYS A 8 32.41 3.27 16.33
CA CYS A 8 31.09 3.80 16.13
C CYS A 8 30.10 2.64 16.32
N CYS A 9 29.56 2.53 17.53
CA CYS A 9 28.52 1.56 17.86
C CYS A 9 27.21 1.78 17.09
N TYR A 10 27.11 2.85 16.28
CA TYR A 10 25.90 3.23 15.55
C TYR A 10 26.26 3.60 14.11
N CYS A 11 26.05 2.69 13.18
CA CYS A 11 26.11 3.03 11.75
C CYS A 11 24.75 3.53 11.29
N SER A 12 24.59 4.85 11.24
CA SER A 12 23.41 5.50 10.68
C SER A 12 23.68 5.85 9.22
N HIS A 13 22.78 5.45 8.34
CA HIS A 13 22.84 5.74 6.90
C HIS A 13 21.64 6.59 6.51
N TYR A 14 21.88 7.63 5.71
CA TYR A 14 20.81 8.36 5.06
C TYR A 14 20.24 7.51 3.91
N VAL A 15 18.91 7.47 3.85
CA VAL A 15 18.17 6.86 2.76
C VAL A 15 17.49 7.97 2.00
N ASP A 16 17.80 8.09 0.71
CA ASP A 16 17.18 9.05 -0.19
C ASP A 16 16.97 8.36 -1.54
N GLY A 17 15.73 8.26 -1.94
CA GLY A 17 15.34 7.58 -3.15
C GLY A 17 14.19 8.30 -3.85
N VAL A 18 14.24 8.31 -5.15
CA VAL A 18 13.19 8.86 -6.01
C VAL A 18 12.83 7.83 -7.06
N LEU A 19 11.55 7.55 -7.20
CA LEU A 19 11.03 6.77 -8.32
C LEU A 19 10.51 7.74 -9.39
N MET A 20 11.04 7.56 -10.61
CA MET A 20 10.66 8.35 -11.77
C MET A 20 9.82 7.52 -12.72
N GLN A 21 8.77 8.11 -13.26
CA GLN A 21 7.99 7.54 -14.35
C GLN A 21 7.72 8.61 -15.41
N ASN A 22 8.09 8.33 -16.65
CA ASN A 22 7.93 9.26 -17.78
C ASN A 22 8.56 10.66 -17.56
N GLY A 23 9.64 10.73 -16.76
CA GLY A 23 10.32 11.97 -16.44
C GLY A 23 9.74 12.76 -15.26
N GLU A 24 8.71 12.24 -14.59
CA GLU A 24 8.11 12.81 -13.40
C GLU A 24 8.42 12.00 -12.15
N GLU A 25 8.61 12.69 -11.04
CA GLU A 25 8.80 12.05 -9.73
C GLU A 25 7.45 11.57 -9.21
N VAL A 26 7.27 10.25 -9.07
CA VAL A 26 6.01 9.66 -8.60
C VAL A 26 6.08 9.13 -7.18
N CYS A 27 7.28 8.91 -6.66
CA CYS A 27 7.47 8.46 -5.29
C CYS A 27 8.82 8.95 -4.76
N THR A 28 8.83 9.45 -3.53
CA THR A 28 10.04 9.88 -2.84
C THR A 28 10.17 9.14 -1.51
N LEU A 29 11.37 8.68 -1.20
CA LEU A 29 11.70 8.05 0.07
C LEU A 29 12.87 8.82 0.69
N THR A 30 12.66 9.33 1.92
CA THR A 30 13.72 10.03 2.67
C THR A 30 13.72 9.57 4.11
N GLY A 31 14.91 9.39 4.68
CA GLY A 31 15.01 9.00 6.07
C GLY A 31 16.39 8.52 6.48
N THR A 32 16.41 7.70 7.52
CA THR A 32 17.63 7.12 8.07
C THR A 32 17.46 5.63 8.33
N TYR A 33 18.53 4.90 8.19
CA TYR A 33 18.62 3.47 8.51
C TYR A 33 19.78 3.24 9.48
N ILE A 34 19.52 2.53 10.57
CA ILE A 34 20.51 2.10 11.54
C ILE A 34 20.68 0.58 11.37
N SER A 35 21.91 0.15 11.09
CA SER A 35 22.22 -1.26 10.79
C SER A 35 22.50 -2.12 12.01
N GLU A 36 22.28 -1.60 13.22
CA GLU A 36 22.47 -2.34 14.47
C GLU A 36 21.32 -3.33 14.72
N GLY A 37 21.66 -4.54 15.16
CA GLY A 37 20.71 -5.60 15.41
C GLY A 37 19.94 -6.02 14.16
N ASP A 38 18.63 -6.06 14.24
CA ASP A 38 17.74 -6.41 13.11
C ASP A 38 17.54 -5.26 12.10
N GLY A 39 18.27 -4.17 12.31
CA GLY A 39 18.11 -2.94 11.52
C GLY A 39 16.90 -2.11 11.96
N HIS A 40 17.01 -0.79 11.83
CA HIS A 40 15.95 0.14 12.17
C HIS A 40 15.84 1.23 11.11
N LEU A 41 14.68 1.29 10.48
CA LEU A 41 14.34 2.31 9.49
C LEU A 41 13.50 3.41 10.14
N ASN A 42 13.77 4.65 9.80
CA ASN A 42 12.91 5.79 10.09
C ASN A 42 12.84 6.66 8.84
N ALA A 43 11.79 6.49 8.06
CA ALA A 43 11.67 7.09 6.74
C ALA A 43 10.28 7.68 6.50
N SER A 44 10.23 8.62 5.58
CA SER A 44 9.00 9.17 5.03
C SER A 44 8.90 8.82 3.55
N LEU A 45 7.75 8.31 3.16
CA LEU A 45 7.40 7.99 1.78
C LEU A 45 6.37 8.99 1.28
N GLY A 46 6.72 9.75 0.25
CA GLY A 46 5.82 10.65 -0.44
C GLY A 46 5.30 10.01 -1.73
N LEU A 47 4.00 10.06 -1.92
CA LEU A 47 3.32 9.55 -3.11
C LEU A 47 2.73 10.73 -3.89
N ASP A 48 3.09 10.84 -5.15
CA ASP A 48 2.58 11.86 -6.07
C ASP A 48 2.23 11.18 -7.39
N HIS A 49 0.94 10.94 -7.59
CA HIS A 49 0.43 10.19 -8.74
C HIS A 49 1.16 8.85 -8.95
N THR A 50 1.40 8.17 -7.83
CA THR A 50 2.17 6.91 -7.82
C THR A 50 1.32 5.77 -8.37
N PRO A 51 1.79 5.02 -9.39
CA PRO A 51 1.04 3.89 -9.91
C PRO A 51 0.82 2.80 -8.85
N LEU A 52 -0.44 2.44 -8.61
CA LEU A 52 -0.78 1.36 -7.67
C LEU A 52 -0.31 -0.01 -8.16
N SER A 53 -0.04 -0.16 -9.45
CA SER A 53 0.52 -1.38 -10.02
C SER A 53 1.87 -1.79 -9.44
N LEU A 54 2.59 -0.87 -8.81
CA LEU A 54 3.85 -1.17 -8.12
C LEU A 54 3.69 -2.16 -6.97
N VAL A 55 2.52 -2.21 -6.33
CA VAL A 55 2.25 -3.16 -5.25
C VAL A 55 1.89 -4.57 -5.75
N ASN A 56 1.64 -4.74 -7.04
CA ASN A 56 1.24 -6.03 -7.60
C ASN A 56 2.32 -7.11 -7.43
N GLY A 57 3.59 -6.72 -7.35
CA GLY A 57 4.69 -7.63 -7.09
C GLY A 57 4.67 -8.27 -5.69
N PHE A 58 3.93 -7.70 -4.75
CA PHE A 58 3.77 -8.21 -3.38
C PHE A 58 2.51 -9.05 -3.20
N ILE A 59 1.62 -9.09 -4.20
CA ILE A 59 0.39 -9.90 -4.15
C ILE A 59 0.73 -11.34 -4.51
N PRO A 60 0.46 -12.30 -3.60
CA PRO A 60 0.73 -13.71 -3.86
C PRO A 60 -0.05 -14.24 -5.07
N GLU A 61 0.62 -15.11 -5.85
CA GLU A 61 0.02 -15.87 -6.96
C GLU A 61 -0.59 -15.03 -8.09
N GLN A 62 -0.45 -13.73 -8.06
CA GLN A 62 -0.97 -12.79 -9.07
C GLN A 62 -2.48 -12.99 -9.40
N LEU A 63 -3.25 -13.44 -8.41
CA LEU A 63 -4.69 -13.63 -8.55
C LEU A 63 -5.44 -12.30 -8.72
N PHE A 64 -4.89 -11.26 -8.11
CA PHE A 64 -5.44 -9.90 -8.15
C PHE A 64 -4.35 -8.91 -8.57
N GLY A 65 -4.77 -7.81 -9.13
CA GLY A 65 -3.90 -6.68 -9.42
C GLY A 65 -4.61 -5.36 -9.14
N LEU A 66 -3.81 -4.33 -8.89
CA LEU A 66 -4.26 -2.96 -8.72
C LEU A 66 -3.86 -2.12 -9.92
N LYS A 67 -4.75 -1.22 -10.33
CA LYS A 67 -4.51 -0.16 -11.31
C LYS A 67 -4.94 1.17 -10.73
N GLY A 68 -4.50 2.26 -11.34
CA GLY A 68 -4.75 3.62 -10.90
C GLY A 68 -3.57 4.20 -10.16
N TYR A 69 -3.82 5.24 -9.41
CA TYR A 69 -2.77 6.06 -8.79
C TYR A 69 -3.08 6.33 -7.32
N GLY A 70 -2.02 6.56 -6.55
CA GLY A 70 -2.11 6.96 -5.16
C GLY A 70 -1.36 8.26 -4.90
N GLU A 71 -1.93 9.10 -4.05
CA GLU A 71 -1.33 10.34 -3.57
C GLU A 71 -1.36 10.37 -2.05
N GLY A 72 -0.34 10.94 -1.43
CA GLY A 72 -0.30 11.10 0.00
C GLY A 72 1.07 10.86 0.60
N GLY A 73 1.10 10.51 1.88
CA GLY A 73 2.33 10.29 2.60
C GLY A 73 2.23 9.20 3.65
N LEU A 74 3.29 8.44 3.76
CA LEU A 74 3.45 7.39 4.76
C LEU A 74 4.73 7.62 5.56
N THR A 75 4.68 7.32 6.85
CA THR A 75 5.87 7.17 7.68
C THR A 75 6.13 5.71 7.96
N ILE A 76 7.39 5.30 7.88
CA ILE A 76 7.81 3.92 8.07
C ILE A 76 8.90 3.91 9.14
N LYS A 77 8.68 3.18 10.23
CA LYS A 77 9.64 3.03 11.34
C LYS A 77 9.78 1.57 11.71
N GLY A 78 10.90 1.24 12.35
CA GLY A 78 11.15 -0.10 12.87
C GLY A 78 11.97 -1.00 11.96
N SER A 79 11.93 -2.30 12.20
CA SER A 79 12.67 -3.27 11.42
C SER A 79 12.06 -3.48 10.03
N LEU A 80 12.86 -4.02 9.10
CA LEU A 80 12.38 -4.29 7.73
C LEU A 80 11.35 -5.44 7.66
N THR A 81 11.32 -6.31 8.66
CA THR A 81 10.36 -7.43 8.74
C THR A 81 9.12 -7.10 9.55
N LYS A 82 9.25 -6.16 10.50
CA LYS A 82 8.16 -5.69 11.37
C LYS A 82 8.08 -4.16 11.35
N PRO A 83 7.73 -3.57 10.20
CA PRO A 83 7.65 -2.12 10.08
C PRO A 83 6.42 -1.56 10.80
N GLU A 84 6.56 -0.39 11.37
CA GLU A 84 5.44 0.43 11.81
C GLU A 84 5.16 1.49 10.74
N VAL A 85 4.03 1.37 10.07
CA VAL A 85 3.62 2.24 8.98
C VAL A 85 2.38 3.02 9.37
N ASN A 86 2.43 4.34 9.17
CA ASN A 86 1.30 5.25 9.41
C ASN A 86 1.18 6.23 8.25
N GLY A 87 -0.04 6.61 7.94
CA GLY A 87 -0.32 7.64 6.95
C GLY A 87 -1.65 7.47 6.26
N GLU A 88 -1.83 8.19 5.19
CA GLU A 88 -3.06 8.25 4.42
C GLU A 88 -2.74 8.32 2.93
N VAL A 89 -3.46 7.55 2.14
CA VAL A 89 -3.32 7.51 0.68
C VAL A 89 -4.67 7.79 0.05
N TYR A 90 -4.73 8.82 -0.77
CA TYR A 90 -5.85 9.13 -1.64
C TYR A 90 -5.73 8.33 -2.93
N LEU A 91 -6.81 7.68 -3.33
CA LEU A 91 -6.85 6.86 -4.54
C LEU A 91 -7.45 7.66 -5.69
N ASP A 92 -6.81 7.61 -6.86
CA ASP A 92 -7.31 8.20 -8.09
C ASP A 92 -7.42 7.13 -9.17
N SER A 93 -8.62 7.02 -9.76
CA SER A 93 -8.91 6.07 -10.83
C SER A 93 -8.48 4.64 -10.50
N ALA A 94 -8.70 4.22 -9.25
CA ALA A 94 -8.22 2.97 -8.71
C ALA A 94 -9.19 1.81 -8.99
N TYR A 95 -8.62 0.68 -9.40
CA TYR A 95 -9.32 -0.56 -9.67
C TYR A 95 -8.59 -1.75 -9.06
N LEU A 96 -9.37 -2.65 -8.48
CA LEU A 96 -8.94 -4.02 -8.21
C LEU A 96 -9.45 -4.92 -9.33
N TYR A 97 -8.59 -5.70 -9.95
CA TYR A 97 -8.99 -6.62 -11.00
C TYR A 97 -8.46 -8.04 -10.77
N SER A 98 -9.19 -9.02 -11.28
CA SER A 98 -8.75 -10.40 -11.30
C SER A 98 -9.03 -11.00 -12.68
N VAL A 99 -7.98 -11.30 -13.43
CA VAL A 99 -8.09 -11.91 -14.75
C VAL A 99 -8.69 -13.32 -14.68
N PRO A 100 -8.23 -14.22 -13.78
CA PRO A 100 -8.78 -15.57 -13.66
C PRO A 100 -10.28 -15.60 -13.35
N TYR A 101 -10.79 -14.62 -12.61
CA TYR A 101 -12.20 -14.58 -12.21
C TYR A 101 -13.06 -13.62 -13.01
N GLY A 102 -12.44 -12.84 -13.92
CA GLY A 102 -13.15 -11.85 -14.72
C GLY A 102 -13.79 -10.75 -13.90
N VAL A 103 -13.17 -10.37 -12.80
CA VAL A 103 -13.69 -9.38 -11.84
C VAL A 103 -12.92 -8.08 -11.99
N GLU A 104 -13.65 -6.96 -11.99
CA GLU A 104 -13.10 -5.63 -11.89
C GLU A 104 -13.95 -4.80 -10.91
N LEU A 105 -13.30 -4.26 -9.89
CA LEU A 105 -13.90 -3.43 -8.85
C LEU A 105 -13.28 -2.04 -8.88
N ARG A 106 -14.09 -1.03 -9.16
CA ARG A 106 -13.69 0.37 -9.11
C ARG A 106 -13.85 0.90 -7.70
N PHE A 107 -12.88 1.63 -7.21
CA PHE A 107 -12.93 2.30 -5.92
C PHE A 107 -13.38 3.75 -6.09
N ASP A 108 -14.10 4.26 -5.11
CA ASP A 108 -14.28 5.70 -4.96
C ASP A 108 -12.97 6.36 -4.49
N ASN A 109 -12.87 7.69 -4.72
CA ASN A 109 -11.67 8.46 -4.36
C ASN A 109 -11.55 8.73 -2.85
N ASP A 110 -12.06 7.83 -2.03
CA ASP A 110 -11.94 7.92 -0.59
C ASP A 110 -10.51 7.59 -0.13
N PRO A 111 -10.02 8.30 0.89
CA PRO A 111 -8.70 8.01 1.42
C PRO A 111 -8.67 6.65 2.12
N VAL A 112 -7.56 5.96 1.94
CA VAL A 112 -7.23 4.74 2.68
C VAL A 112 -6.26 5.11 3.80
N THR A 113 -6.63 4.83 5.04
CA THR A 113 -5.82 5.14 6.21
C THR A 113 -5.02 3.92 6.67
N ILE A 114 -3.75 4.15 6.96
CA ILE A 114 -2.87 3.15 7.56
C ILE A 114 -2.46 3.64 8.95
N THR A 115 -2.78 2.86 9.96
CA THR A 115 -2.45 3.15 11.36
C THR A 115 -1.80 1.94 12.01
N ASN A 116 -0.59 2.12 12.52
CA ASN A 116 0.18 1.05 13.17
C ASN A 116 0.26 -0.22 12.31
N SER A 117 0.59 -0.05 11.04
CA SER A 117 0.69 -1.12 10.04
C SER A 117 -0.62 -1.89 9.81
N ARG A 118 -1.75 -1.23 10.04
CA ARG A 118 -3.08 -1.72 9.69
C ARG A 118 -3.69 -0.84 8.62
N LEU A 119 -3.99 -1.43 7.50
CA LEU A 119 -4.79 -0.82 6.44
C LEU A 119 -6.26 -0.89 6.86
N LEU A 120 -6.88 0.27 7.08
CA LEU A 120 -8.23 0.36 7.63
C LEU A 120 -9.24 0.60 6.51
N PHE A 121 -10.34 -0.14 6.54
CA PHE A 121 -11.51 0.04 5.69
C PHE A 121 -12.71 0.44 6.55
N GLU A 122 -13.16 1.67 6.41
CA GLU A 122 -14.35 2.19 7.10
C GLU A 122 -15.43 2.48 6.06
N ASN A 123 -16.36 1.53 5.86
CA ASN A 123 -17.39 1.63 4.83
C ASN A 123 -16.83 1.96 3.44
N PHE A 124 -15.78 1.26 3.07
CA PHE A 124 -15.09 1.47 1.79
C PHE A 124 -15.93 0.92 0.65
N GLU A 125 -16.34 1.77 -0.27
CA GLU A 125 -17.24 1.42 -1.36
C GLU A 125 -16.47 1.00 -2.63
N MET A 126 -16.89 -0.12 -3.18
CA MET A 126 -16.38 -0.63 -4.45
C MET A 126 -17.53 -0.88 -5.41
N TYR A 127 -17.34 -0.58 -6.67
CA TYR A 127 -18.36 -0.68 -7.71
C TYR A 127 -17.91 -1.61 -8.85
N SER A 128 -18.84 -2.35 -9.42
CA SER A 128 -18.60 -3.19 -10.59
C SER A 128 -19.52 -2.79 -11.74
N HIS A 129 -20.40 -3.65 -12.19
CA HIS A 129 -21.21 -3.42 -13.39
C HIS A 129 -22.45 -2.55 -13.18
N ASN A 130 -22.80 -2.24 -11.94
CA ASN A 130 -23.92 -1.34 -11.62
C ASN A 130 -23.51 -0.31 -10.56
N ASP A 131 -24.44 0.62 -10.27
CA ASP A 131 -24.22 1.69 -9.28
C ASP A 131 -24.53 1.26 -7.84
N LYS A 132 -24.55 -0.05 -7.58
CA LYS A 132 -24.75 -0.59 -6.23
C LYS A 132 -23.40 -0.97 -5.65
N PRO A 133 -23.02 -0.41 -4.49
CA PRO A 133 -21.73 -0.68 -3.92
C PRO A 133 -21.62 -2.05 -3.25
N LEU A 134 -20.43 -2.60 -3.32
CA LEU A 134 -19.92 -3.55 -2.35
C LEU A 134 -19.18 -2.77 -1.27
N VAL A 135 -19.65 -2.84 -0.04
CA VAL A 135 -19.06 -2.10 1.08
C VAL A 135 -18.16 -3.00 1.90
N ALA A 136 -16.91 -2.61 2.04
CA ALA A 136 -15.94 -3.29 2.89
C ALA A 136 -15.70 -2.54 4.19
N ALA A 137 -15.63 -3.27 5.30
CA ALA A 137 -15.25 -2.75 6.61
C ALA A 137 -14.34 -3.73 7.32
N GLY A 138 -13.29 -3.24 7.96
CA GLY A 138 -12.32 -4.06 8.66
C GLY A 138 -10.90 -3.57 8.45
N TYR A 139 -9.95 -4.48 8.47
CA TYR A 139 -8.54 -4.11 8.33
C TYR A 139 -7.69 -5.25 7.75
N VAL A 140 -6.55 -4.87 7.22
CA VAL A 140 -5.43 -5.77 6.91
C VAL A 140 -4.26 -5.39 7.81
N ASP A 141 -3.79 -6.31 8.63
CA ASP A 141 -2.63 -6.13 9.50
C ASP A 141 -1.38 -6.68 8.81
N PHE A 142 -0.42 -5.81 8.56
CA PHE A 142 0.88 -6.15 7.98
C PHE A 142 2.05 -5.73 8.90
N SER A 143 1.80 -5.63 10.21
CA SER A 143 2.83 -5.34 11.21
C SER A 143 3.94 -6.38 11.29
N ASP A 144 3.64 -7.59 10.84
CA ASP A 144 4.60 -8.67 10.61
C ASP A 144 4.43 -9.15 9.16
N LEU A 145 5.40 -8.83 8.30
CA LEU A 145 5.32 -9.15 6.86
C LEU A 145 5.36 -10.66 6.57
N ASP A 146 5.88 -11.45 7.50
CA ASP A 146 5.87 -12.91 7.39
C ASP A 146 4.54 -13.54 7.83
N ASN A 147 3.72 -12.79 8.58
CA ASN A 147 2.44 -13.26 9.12
C ASN A 147 1.37 -12.17 8.98
N MET A 148 1.00 -11.86 7.76
CA MET A 148 -0.06 -10.90 7.48
C MET A 148 -1.44 -11.48 7.81
N TYR A 149 -2.31 -10.64 8.35
CA TYR A 149 -3.67 -11.02 8.75
C TYR A 149 -4.70 -10.02 8.20
N ALA A 150 -5.85 -10.53 7.79
CA ALA A 150 -6.96 -9.70 7.33
C ALA A 150 -8.27 -10.11 8.02
N ASP A 151 -9.00 -9.13 8.51
CA ASP A 151 -10.39 -9.27 8.99
C ASP A 151 -11.25 -8.23 8.27
N ILE A 152 -11.89 -8.66 7.20
CA ILE A 152 -12.70 -7.79 6.35
C ILE A 152 -14.10 -8.35 6.23
N LYS A 153 -15.09 -7.54 6.56
CA LYS A 153 -16.51 -7.83 6.36
C LYS A 153 -16.99 -7.09 5.11
N MET A 154 -17.67 -7.80 4.26
CA MET A 154 -18.25 -7.26 3.04
C MET A 154 -19.78 -7.30 3.10
N LYS A 155 -20.43 -6.21 2.70
CA LYS A 155 -21.87 -6.10 2.59
C LYS A 155 -22.24 -5.64 1.20
N ALA A 156 -23.19 -6.31 0.58
CA ALA A 156 -23.69 -5.96 -0.73
C ALA A 156 -25.22 -6.13 -0.79
N GLU A 157 -25.87 -5.16 -1.42
CA GLU A 157 -27.29 -5.24 -1.76
C GLU A 157 -27.46 -4.99 -3.26
N ASN A 158 -27.97 -5.99 -3.99
CA ASN A 158 -28.16 -5.93 -5.44
C ASN A 158 -26.86 -5.59 -6.21
N PHE A 159 -25.71 -5.98 -5.68
CA PHE A 159 -24.40 -5.82 -6.31
C PHE A 159 -24.24 -6.82 -7.46
N LEU A 160 -23.86 -6.32 -8.63
CA LEU A 160 -23.63 -7.15 -9.80
C LEU A 160 -22.12 -7.30 -10.04
N LEU A 161 -21.58 -8.46 -9.65
CA LEU A 161 -20.14 -8.75 -9.76
C LEU A 161 -19.75 -9.19 -11.18
N ILE A 162 -20.58 -10.03 -11.78
CA ILE A 162 -20.36 -10.60 -13.12
C ILE A 162 -21.63 -10.41 -13.94
N ASP A 163 -21.50 -9.76 -15.09
CA ASP A 163 -22.57 -9.69 -16.09
C ASP A 163 -22.31 -10.78 -17.14
N SER A 164 -22.87 -11.97 -16.91
CA SER A 164 -22.86 -13.03 -17.93
C SER A 164 -23.91 -12.71 -18.97
N LYS A 165 -23.50 -12.09 -20.05
CA LYS A 165 -24.33 -12.05 -21.26
C LYS A 165 -24.34 -13.45 -21.85
N GLU A 166 -25.47 -14.10 -21.73
CA GLU A 166 -25.77 -15.29 -22.53
C GLU A 166 -25.85 -14.95 -24.02
#